data_16720a6111e9639b71df4b24bf7a0399
#
_entry.id   16720a6111e9639b71df4b24bf7a0399
#
_cell.length_a   1.000
_cell.length_b   1.000
_cell.length_c   1.000
_cell.angle_alpha   90.00
_cell.angle_beta   90.00
_cell.angle_gamma   90.00
#
_symmetry.space_group_name_H-M   'P 1'
#
loop_
_entity.id
_entity.type
_entity.pdbx_description
1 polymer ?
#
loop_
_entity_poly.entity_id
_entity_poly.type
_entity_poly.pdbx_seq_one_letter_code
_entity_poly.pdbx_strand_id
1 'polypeptide(L)'
;MYAAEQTGERGHVYARDISEEKVDKIDENLERLELHNVSTKVWDATVPDPDMIEKADVVLADLPCSGLGVMARKNDIKYHVTEDMVRELAAIQKTILDVCAVYVKPGGALIYSTCTIDRIENEENVTAFLKAHEEYELESLSDYMPECLKKRAEKGY
;
A
#
# COMPACT_ATOMS: atom_id res chain seq x y z
N MET A 1 4.85 11.96 2.91
CA MET A 1 5.47 13.25 2.53
C MET A 1 5.07 13.65 1.11
N TYR A 2 5.57 13.00 0.07
CA TYR A 2 5.28 13.37 -1.33
C TYR A 2 3.77 13.53 -1.64
N ALA A 3 2.92 12.61 -1.17
CA ALA A 3 1.48 12.76 -1.33
C ALA A 3 0.94 14.06 -0.70
N ALA A 4 1.42 14.44 0.48
CA ALA A 4 1.00 15.66 1.16
C ALA A 4 1.44 16.93 0.40
N GLU A 5 2.65 16.92 -0.17
CA GLU A 5 3.14 18.01 -1.02
C GLU A 5 2.30 18.14 -2.30
N GLN A 6 1.92 17.01 -2.92
CA GLN A 6 1.14 17.02 -4.15
C GLN A 6 -0.33 17.43 -3.94
N THR A 7 -0.93 17.06 -2.82
CA THR A 7 -2.31 17.45 -2.49
C THR A 7 -2.40 18.92 -2.06
N GLY A 8 -1.33 19.49 -1.54
CA GLY A 8 -1.26 20.88 -1.07
C GLY A 8 -2.33 21.18 -0.01
N GLU A 9 -2.70 22.46 0.12
CA GLU A 9 -3.67 22.92 1.12
C GLU A 9 -5.11 22.39 0.92
N ARG A 10 -5.42 21.87 -0.26
CA ARG A 10 -6.77 21.39 -0.59
C ARG A 10 -7.02 19.93 -0.24
N GLY A 11 -5.96 19.18 0.02
CA GLY A 11 -6.03 17.77 0.36
C GLY A 11 -5.54 17.48 1.77
N HIS A 12 -5.93 16.34 2.31
CA HIS A 12 -5.47 15.87 3.62
C HIS A 12 -4.98 14.43 3.50
N VAL A 13 -3.88 14.10 4.16
CA VAL A 13 -3.29 12.75 4.17
C VAL A 13 -3.42 12.16 5.57
N TYR A 14 -3.94 10.94 5.65
CA TYR A 14 -3.95 10.14 6.87
C TYR A 14 -2.84 9.10 6.78
N ALA A 15 -1.76 9.30 7.56
CA ALA A 15 -0.62 8.39 7.60
C ALA A 15 -0.73 7.46 8.81
N ARG A 16 -0.63 6.16 8.58
CA ARG A 16 -0.80 5.15 9.63
C ARG A 16 0.30 4.09 9.56
N ASP A 17 0.77 3.66 10.70
CA ASP A 17 1.64 2.49 10.86
C ASP A 17 1.30 1.82 12.20
N ILE A 18 1.53 0.52 12.31
CA ILE A 18 1.34 -0.22 13.56
C ILE A 18 2.44 0.11 14.59
N SER A 19 3.58 0.62 14.14
CA SER A 19 4.74 0.97 14.97
C SER A 19 4.70 2.43 15.39
N GLU A 20 4.62 2.68 16.69
CA GLU A 20 4.73 4.02 17.27
C GLU A 20 6.03 4.72 16.85
N GLU A 21 7.18 4.02 16.89
CA GLU A 21 8.47 4.56 16.46
C GLU A 21 8.46 5.08 15.01
N LYS A 22 7.70 4.40 14.11
CA LYS A 22 7.58 4.85 12.73
C LYS A 22 6.66 6.05 12.59
N VAL A 23 5.60 6.10 13.39
CA VAL A 23 4.69 7.24 13.43
C VAL A 23 5.44 8.47 13.93
N ASP A 24 6.23 8.36 15.01
CA ASP A 24 7.09 9.44 15.52
C ASP A 24 8.06 9.97 14.45
N LYS A 25 8.68 9.07 13.68
CA LYS A 25 9.55 9.46 12.56
C LYS A 25 8.79 10.18 11.43
N ILE A 26 7.52 9.84 11.22
CA ILE A 26 6.67 10.59 10.29
C ILE A 26 6.46 12.00 10.83
N ASP A 27 6.11 12.15 12.10
CA ASP A 27 5.84 13.44 12.74
C ASP A 27 7.08 14.36 12.73
N GLU A 28 8.26 13.83 13.09
CA GLU A 28 9.53 14.54 12.97
C GLU A 28 9.79 15.08 11.56
N ASN A 29 9.45 14.28 10.55
CA ASN A 29 9.61 14.70 9.16
C ASN A 29 8.56 15.72 8.72
N LEU A 30 7.33 15.63 9.22
CA LEU A 30 6.27 16.63 8.96
C LEU A 30 6.66 17.98 9.51
N GLU A 31 7.16 18.03 10.75
CA GLU A 31 7.69 19.26 11.36
C GLU A 31 8.84 19.84 10.54
N ARG A 32 9.83 19.02 10.18
CA ARG A 32 11.00 19.44 9.40
C ARG A 32 10.65 20.01 8.02
N LEU A 33 9.56 19.50 7.40
CA LEU A 33 9.11 19.89 6.07
C LEU A 33 7.96 20.92 6.11
N GLU A 34 7.55 21.35 7.32
CA GLU A 34 6.45 22.28 7.54
C GLU A 34 5.14 21.86 6.84
N LEU A 35 4.85 20.52 6.86
CA LEU A 35 3.64 19.96 6.28
C LEU A 35 2.54 19.88 7.34
N HIS A 36 1.45 20.62 7.13
CA HIS A 36 0.33 20.75 8.09
C HIS A 36 -0.94 20.01 7.66
N ASN A 37 -0.94 19.39 6.48
CA ASN A 37 -2.07 18.69 5.90
C ASN A 37 -1.99 17.16 6.06
N VAL A 38 -1.31 16.69 7.12
CA VAL A 38 -1.17 15.27 7.43
C VAL A 38 -1.62 15.00 8.86
N SER A 39 -2.41 13.96 9.07
CA SER A 39 -2.69 13.39 10.40
C SER A 39 -2.06 12.01 10.51
N THR A 40 -1.35 11.78 11.59
CA THR A 40 -0.70 10.51 11.90
C THR A 40 -1.49 9.72 12.93
N LYS A 41 -1.43 8.41 12.89
CA LYS A 41 -2.06 7.54 13.88
C LYS A 41 -1.35 6.19 13.93
N VAL A 42 -1.07 5.70 15.15
CA VAL A 42 -0.71 4.31 15.35
C VAL A 42 -1.96 3.46 15.16
N TRP A 43 -1.95 2.58 14.16
CA TRP A 43 -3.13 1.77 13.82
C TRP A 43 -2.74 0.43 13.19
N ASP A 44 -3.41 -0.62 13.61
CA ASP A 44 -3.31 -1.93 12.98
C ASP A 44 -4.18 -1.95 11.72
N ALA A 45 -3.56 -2.07 10.55
CA ALA A 45 -4.25 -2.06 9.27
C ALA A 45 -5.16 -3.28 9.02
N THR A 46 -5.06 -4.32 9.86
CA THR A 46 -5.99 -5.47 9.82
C THR A 46 -7.33 -5.16 10.50
N VAL A 47 -7.41 -4.04 11.23
CA VAL A 47 -8.62 -3.62 11.97
C VAL A 47 -9.26 -2.42 11.25
N PRO A 48 -10.52 -2.52 10.79
CA PRO A 48 -11.18 -1.39 10.14
C PRO A 48 -11.39 -0.22 11.11
N ASP A 49 -11.16 1.01 10.62
CA ASP A 49 -11.50 2.25 11.32
C ASP A 49 -12.85 2.76 10.79
N PRO A 50 -13.91 2.71 11.61
CA PRO A 50 -15.26 3.13 11.20
C PRO A 50 -15.31 4.59 10.75
N ASP A 51 -14.40 5.42 11.27
CA ASP A 51 -14.34 6.84 10.93
C ASP A 51 -13.80 7.11 9.53
N MET A 52 -13.24 6.10 8.87
CA MET A 52 -12.61 6.22 7.54
C MET A 52 -13.41 5.57 6.40
N ILE A 53 -14.50 4.89 6.69
CA ILE A 53 -15.30 4.20 5.67
C ILE A 53 -15.76 5.20 4.59
N GLU A 54 -15.47 4.89 3.32
CA GLU A 54 -15.81 5.69 2.13
C GLU A 54 -15.36 7.16 2.21
N LYS A 55 -14.21 7.44 2.86
CA LYS A 55 -13.71 8.82 3.00
C LYS A 55 -12.47 9.14 2.16
N ALA A 56 -11.77 8.14 1.68
CA ALA A 56 -10.54 8.35 0.94
C ALA A 56 -10.79 8.38 -0.58
N ASP A 57 -10.25 9.39 -1.24
CA ASP A 57 -10.22 9.44 -2.71
C ASP A 57 -9.16 8.48 -3.26
N VAL A 58 -8.05 8.31 -2.50
CA VAL A 58 -6.97 7.37 -2.80
C VAL A 58 -6.51 6.69 -1.51
N VAL A 59 -6.38 5.37 -1.53
CA VAL A 59 -5.76 4.58 -0.45
C VAL A 59 -4.46 3.98 -0.98
N LEU A 60 -3.35 4.24 -0.27
CA LEU A 60 -2.04 3.65 -0.54
C LEU A 60 -1.80 2.52 0.47
N ALA A 61 -1.85 1.29 0.01
CA ALA A 61 -1.58 0.09 0.79
C ALA A 61 -0.16 -0.42 0.48
N ASP A 62 0.85 0.15 1.20
CA ASP A 62 2.24 -0.32 1.17
C ASP A 62 2.43 -1.36 2.28
N LEU A 63 2.41 -2.63 1.92
CA LEU A 63 2.17 -3.72 2.83
C LEU A 63 3.44 -4.44 3.29
N PRO A 64 3.46 -5.01 4.50
CA PRO A 64 4.54 -5.88 4.92
C PRO A 64 4.66 -7.05 3.94
N CYS A 65 5.86 -7.32 3.45
CA CYS A 65 6.13 -8.37 2.47
C CYS A 65 7.47 -9.03 2.71
N SER A 66 7.73 -10.14 2.02
CA SER A 66 8.98 -10.90 2.13
C SER A 66 10.23 -10.12 1.70
N GLY A 67 10.07 -9.05 0.93
CA GLY A 67 11.17 -8.21 0.49
C GLY A 67 12.08 -8.84 -0.55
N LEU A 68 11.66 -9.92 -1.21
CA LEU A 68 12.48 -10.63 -2.21
C LEU A 68 12.94 -9.74 -3.38
N GLY A 69 12.22 -8.65 -3.67
CA GLY A 69 12.60 -7.69 -4.71
C GLY A 69 13.77 -6.77 -4.32
N VAL A 70 14.11 -6.68 -3.02
CA VAL A 70 15.20 -5.82 -2.51
C VAL A 70 16.40 -6.58 -1.98
N MET A 71 16.53 -7.88 -2.28
CA MET A 71 17.64 -8.73 -1.86
C MET A 71 19.03 -8.18 -2.24
N ALA A 72 19.13 -7.45 -3.34
CA ALA A 72 20.39 -6.83 -3.75
C ALA A 72 20.90 -5.76 -2.76
N ARG A 73 19.98 -5.18 -1.96
CA ARG A 73 20.29 -4.18 -0.93
C ARG A 73 20.33 -4.75 0.48
N LYS A 74 19.60 -5.87 0.71
CA LYS A 74 19.46 -6.56 1.99
C LYS A 74 19.77 -8.04 1.80
N ASN A 75 21.04 -8.39 1.79
CA ASN A 75 21.53 -9.74 1.45
C ASN A 75 21.11 -10.83 2.44
N ASP A 76 20.71 -10.47 3.63
CA ASP A 76 20.24 -11.36 4.71
C ASP A 76 18.85 -11.95 4.42
N ILE A 77 18.01 -11.28 3.64
CA ILE A 77 16.64 -11.71 3.29
C ILE A 77 16.64 -13.15 2.76
N LYS A 78 17.54 -13.49 1.84
CA LYS A 78 17.62 -14.81 1.22
C LYS A 78 17.88 -15.98 2.18
N TYR A 79 18.33 -15.70 3.38
CA TYR A 79 18.63 -16.73 4.39
C TYR A 79 17.48 -16.93 5.40
N HIS A 80 16.53 -16.01 5.43
CA HIS A 80 15.47 -15.99 6.45
C HIS A 80 14.09 -16.20 5.86
N VAL A 81 13.87 -15.91 4.58
CA VAL A 81 12.56 -16.09 3.93
C VAL A 81 12.30 -17.56 3.63
N THR A 82 11.17 -18.07 4.10
CA THR A 82 10.66 -19.42 3.82
C THR A 82 9.32 -19.34 3.09
N GLU A 83 8.90 -20.43 2.44
CA GLU A 83 7.57 -20.48 1.78
C GLU A 83 6.43 -20.25 2.77
N ASP A 84 6.55 -20.77 3.99
CA ASP A 84 5.51 -20.59 5.02
C ASP A 84 5.39 -19.11 5.41
N MET A 85 6.51 -18.39 5.60
CA MET A 85 6.50 -16.95 5.86
C MET A 85 5.87 -16.16 4.72
N VAL A 86 6.15 -16.52 3.46
CA VAL A 86 5.52 -15.87 2.29
C VAL A 86 4.00 -16.05 2.32
N ARG A 87 3.52 -17.28 2.63
CA ARG A 87 2.09 -17.58 2.74
C ARG A 87 1.41 -16.83 3.89
N GLU A 88 2.07 -16.74 5.05
CA GLU A 88 1.59 -15.98 6.20
C GLU A 88 1.48 -14.49 5.87
N LEU A 89 2.52 -13.91 5.23
CA LEU A 89 2.51 -12.51 4.80
C LEU A 89 1.40 -12.26 3.77
N ALA A 90 1.24 -13.12 2.78
CA ALA A 90 0.18 -13.00 1.79
C ALA A 90 -1.22 -13.02 2.43
N ALA A 91 -1.44 -13.85 3.46
CA ALA A 91 -2.70 -13.88 4.20
C ALA A 91 -2.96 -12.57 4.97
N ILE A 92 -1.93 -12.00 5.60
CA ILE A 92 -2.01 -10.69 6.28
C ILE A 92 -2.28 -9.58 5.26
N GLN A 93 -1.57 -9.58 4.14
CA GLN A 93 -1.75 -8.62 3.05
C GLN A 93 -3.18 -8.63 2.53
N LYS A 94 -3.76 -9.82 2.33
CA LYS A 94 -5.15 -9.96 1.91
C LYS A 94 -6.11 -9.33 2.91
N THR A 95 -5.93 -9.60 4.20
CA THR A 95 -6.76 -9.01 5.26
C THR A 95 -6.67 -7.48 5.26
N ILE A 96 -5.46 -6.93 5.12
CA ILE A 96 -5.26 -5.48 5.07
C ILE A 96 -5.90 -4.89 3.80
N LEU A 97 -5.78 -5.58 2.67
CA LEU A 97 -6.36 -5.13 1.40
C LEU A 97 -7.90 -5.05 1.49
N ASP A 98 -8.54 -6.07 2.08
CA ASP A 98 -9.98 -6.08 2.34
C ASP A 98 -10.41 -4.91 3.25
N VAL A 99 -9.61 -4.60 4.28
CA VAL A 99 -9.85 -3.43 5.15
C VAL A 99 -9.62 -2.10 4.41
N CYS A 100 -8.57 -2.00 3.59
CA CYS A 100 -8.28 -0.80 2.82
C CYS A 100 -9.40 -0.49 1.80
N ALA A 101 -10.01 -1.53 1.24
CA ALA A 101 -11.08 -1.38 0.25
C ALA A 101 -12.27 -0.59 0.81
N VAL A 102 -12.68 -0.82 2.06
CA VAL A 102 -13.84 -0.12 2.63
C VAL A 102 -13.61 1.38 2.87
N TYR A 103 -12.36 1.84 2.81
CA TYR A 103 -12.04 3.26 3.00
C TYR A 103 -12.17 4.08 1.71
N VAL A 104 -12.11 3.42 0.56
CA VAL A 104 -12.14 4.08 -0.74
C VAL A 104 -13.55 4.54 -1.07
N LYS A 105 -13.70 5.80 -1.47
CA LYS A 105 -14.97 6.32 -2.00
C LYS A 105 -15.34 5.64 -3.32
N PRO A 106 -16.61 5.55 -3.67
CA PRO A 106 -17.02 5.17 -5.03
C PRO A 106 -16.30 6.05 -6.07
N GLY A 107 -15.63 5.42 -7.03
CA GLY A 107 -14.81 6.12 -8.05
C GLY A 107 -13.42 6.56 -7.56
N GLY A 108 -13.03 6.19 -6.35
CA GLY A 108 -11.67 6.38 -5.82
C GLY A 108 -10.71 5.29 -6.28
N ALA A 109 -9.46 5.35 -5.83
CA ALA A 109 -8.41 4.41 -6.19
C ALA A 109 -7.80 3.70 -4.97
N LEU A 110 -7.58 2.39 -5.09
CA LEU A 110 -6.80 1.59 -4.15
C LEU A 110 -5.49 1.19 -4.83
N ILE A 111 -4.37 1.62 -4.26
CA ILE A 111 -3.03 1.32 -4.75
C ILE A 111 -2.41 0.29 -3.83
N TYR A 112 -2.15 -0.90 -4.35
CA TYR A 112 -1.47 -1.99 -3.68
C TYR A 112 0.01 -1.97 -4.04
N SER A 113 0.90 -1.95 -3.05
CA SER A 113 2.34 -1.99 -3.29
C SER A 113 3.07 -2.93 -2.33
N THR A 114 4.09 -3.61 -2.86
CA THR A 114 5.00 -4.47 -2.11
C THR A 114 6.44 -4.27 -2.61
N CYS A 115 7.41 -4.66 -1.81
CA CYS A 115 8.82 -4.73 -2.24
C CYS A 115 9.28 -6.17 -2.54
N THR A 116 8.35 -7.06 -2.87
CA THR A 116 8.64 -8.46 -3.25
C THR A 116 8.39 -8.68 -4.74
N ILE A 117 8.99 -9.74 -5.26
CA ILE A 117 8.75 -10.27 -6.63
C ILE A 117 7.95 -11.58 -6.59
N ASP A 118 7.53 -12.01 -5.41
CA ASP A 118 6.79 -13.26 -5.26
C ASP A 118 5.35 -13.13 -5.77
N ARG A 119 4.90 -14.13 -6.52
CA ARG A 119 3.56 -14.12 -7.15
C ARG A 119 2.44 -14.29 -6.14
N ILE A 120 2.68 -15.06 -5.06
CA ILE A 120 1.67 -15.27 -4.02
C ILE A 120 1.34 -13.95 -3.34
N GLU A 121 2.36 -13.12 -3.08
CA GLU A 121 2.21 -11.80 -2.46
C GLU A 121 1.74 -10.71 -3.43
N ASN A 122 1.74 -10.92 -4.73
CA ASN A 122 1.37 -9.93 -5.76
C ASN A 122 0.17 -10.39 -6.59
N GLU A 123 0.42 -11.09 -7.71
CA GLU A 123 -0.60 -11.47 -8.70
C GLU A 123 -1.74 -12.28 -8.09
N GLU A 124 -1.43 -13.22 -7.19
CA GLU A 124 -2.44 -14.09 -6.59
C GLU A 124 -3.32 -13.35 -5.59
N ASN A 125 -2.74 -12.44 -4.78
CA ASN A 125 -3.49 -11.58 -3.87
C ASN A 125 -4.41 -10.62 -4.64
N VAL A 126 -3.90 -9.95 -5.67
CA VAL A 126 -4.71 -9.04 -6.51
C VAL A 126 -5.83 -9.81 -7.21
N THR A 127 -5.53 -10.99 -7.75
CA THR A 127 -6.55 -11.83 -8.41
C THR A 127 -7.63 -12.29 -7.42
N ALA A 128 -7.23 -12.66 -6.21
CA ALA A 128 -8.17 -13.08 -5.16
C ALA A 128 -9.04 -11.90 -4.70
N PHE A 129 -8.44 -10.72 -4.55
CA PHE A 129 -9.13 -9.50 -4.19
C PHE A 129 -10.20 -9.14 -5.23
N LEU A 130 -9.83 -9.06 -6.51
CA LEU A 130 -10.78 -8.71 -7.59
C LEU A 130 -11.93 -9.72 -7.75
N LYS A 131 -11.73 -10.97 -7.35
CA LYS A 131 -12.82 -11.96 -7.31
C LYS A 131 -13.78 -11.79 -6.14
N ALA A 132 -13.29 -11.22 -5.03
CA ALA A 132 -14.08 -11.01 -3.82
C ALA A 132 -14.78 -9.64 -3.83
N HIS A 133 -14.25 -8.67 -4.58
CA HIS A 133 -14.67 -7.29 -4.68
C HIS A 133 -15.03 -6.94 -6.12
N GLU A 134 -16.23 -7.35 -6.56
CA GLU A 134 -16.71 -7.13 -7.94
C GLU A 134 -16.88 -5.63 -8.29
N GLU A 135 -16.94 -4.76 -7.27
CA GLU A 135 -16.98 -3.31 -7.41
C GLU A 135 -15.64 -2.68 -7.79
N TYR A 136 -14.53 -3.46 -7.73
CA TYR A 136 -13.19 -3.02 -8.12
C TYR A 136 -12.80 -3.58 -9.49
N GLU A 137 -12.13 -2.76 -10.27
CA GLU A 137 -11.49 -3.15 -11.52
C GLU A 137 -10.01 -2.79 -11.52
N LEU A 138 -9.21 -3.56 -12.27
CA LEU A 138 -7.79 -3.31 -12.39
C LEU A 138 -7.53 -2.17 -13.38
N GLU A 139 -6.95 -1.07 -12.90
CA GLU A 139 -6.51 0.03 -13.76
C GLU A 139 -5.12 -0.27 -14.34
N SER A 140 -4.96 -0.07 -15.64
CA SER A 140 -3.66 -0.20 -16.29
C SER A 140 -2.74 0.95 -15.91
N LEU A 141 -1.52 0.63 -15.52
CA LEU A 141 -0.48 1.64 -15.26
C LEU A 141 0.25 2.09 -16.54
N SER A 142 -0.09 1.56 -17.72
CA SER A 142 0.63 1.83 -18.98
C SER A 142 0.71 3.32 -19.32
N ASP A 143 -0.35 4.08 -19.02
CA ASP A 143 -0.42 5.51 -19.35
C ASP A 143 0.45 6.38 -18.43
N TYR A 144 0.82 5.84 -17.27
CA TYR A 144 1.69 6.50 -16.28
C TYR A 144 3.17 6.09 -16.44
N MET A 145 3.48 5.15 -17.33
CA MET A 145 4.82 4.57 -17.47
C MET A 145 5.57 5.06 -18.71
N PRO A 146 6.90 5.19 -18.62
CA PRO A 146 7.75 5.41 -19.81
C PRO A 146 7.54 4.29 -20.84
N GLU A 147 7.69 4.62 -22.13
CA GLU A 147 7.43 3.72 -23.27
C GLU A 147 8.09 2.34 -23.12
N CYS A 148 9.33 2.30 -22.59
CA CYS A 148 10.07 1.05 -22.36
C CYS A 148 9.44 0.11 -21.29
N LEU A 149 8.55 0.62 -20.45
CA LEU A 149 7.88 -0.13 -19.38
C LEU A 149 6.40 -0.39 -19.64
N LYS A 150 5.77 0.24 -20.64
CA LYS A 150 4.34 0.14 -20.91
C LYS A 150 3.82 -1.30 -21.00
N LYS A 151 4.51 -2.16 -21.77
CA LYS A 151 4.12 -3.57 -21.91
C LYS A 151 4.10 -4.35 -20.59
N ARG A 152 4.94 -3.95 -19.63
CA ARG A 152 4.96 -4.57 -18.30
C ARG A 152 3.84 -4.03 -17.42
N ALA A 153 3.44 -2.78 -17.65
CA ALA A 153 2.44 -2.09 -16.87
C ALA A 153 0.99 -2.28 -17.37
N GLU A 154 0.79 -2.95 -18.52
CA GLU A 154 -0.55 -3.24 -19.08
C GLU A 154 -1.46 -4.04 -18.11
N LYS A 155 -0.87 -4.83 -17.24
CA LYS A 155 -1.58 -5.67 -16.26
C LYS A 155 -1.62 -5.05 -14.86
N GLY A 156 -1.29 -3.77 -14.74
CA GLY A 156 -1.26 -3.08 -13.44
C GLY A 156 0.00 -3.32 -12.60
N TYR A 157 1.03 -3.98 -13.17
CA TYR A 157 2.30 -4.21 -12.50
C TYR A 157 3.45 -4.36 -13.50
#